data_5e840a69832f329af21e48128cbc5233
#
_entry.id   5e840a69832f329af21e48128cbc5233
#
_cell.length_a   1.000
_cell.length_b   1.000
_cell.length_c   1.000
_cell.angle_alpha   90.00
_cell.angle_beta   90.00
_cell.angle_gamma   90.00
#
_symmetry.space_group_name_H-M   'P 1'
#
loop_
_entity.id
_entity.type
_entity.pdbx_description
1 polymer ?
#
loop_
_entity_poly.entity_id
_entity_poly.type
_entity_poly.pdbx_seq_one_letter_code
_entity_poly.pdbx_strand_id
1 'polypeptide(L)'
;MKKLKEIYLGSVDAKNELLNNSTEERNRFVSAFVPPPNLVVESYLSRNRYYILGLKGTGKTALLRYISIRLEEEMNAYSSFVLFKTDIDEDFKKTFSQASRTSIAEANSADHDGDEFEVVWRWLIYRKLLADIESNGLSIFQQDLAYQKFRSIVKSSDSDDDRAGVMKLIPKIRKGNIEISRDPKLVLDFDWSEEGKAKINFNRLVRAADEAFRELIPGEGRLNIFFDELELNYFNSK
;
A
#
# COMPACT_ATOMS: atom_id res chain seq x y z
N MET A 1 -19.07 -15.84 38.82
CA MET A 1 -17.80 -16.30 38.24
C MET A 1 -18.05 -16.64 36.79
N LYS A 2 -17.32 -16.03 35.85
CA LYS A 2 -17.37 -16.44 34.45
C LYS A 2 -16.77 -17.82 34.29
N LYS A 3 -17.39 -18.70 33.53
CA LYS A 3 -16.83 -20.02 33.21
C LYS A 3 -15.69 -19.85 32.20
N LEU A 4 -14.68 -20.72 32.24
CA LEU A 4 -13.51 -20.67 31.34
C LEU A 4 -13.91 -20.62 29.86
N LYS A 5 -15.01 -21.31 29.49
CA LYS A 5 -15.57 -21.30 28.13
C LYS A 5 -16.22 -19.97 27.70
N GLU A 6 -16.39 -19.03 28.64
CA GLU A 6 -16.95 -17.70 28.39
C GLU A 6 -15.84 -16.65 28.20
N ILE A 7 -14.58 -17.09 28.36
CA ILE A 7 -13.41 -16.20 28.18
C ILE A 7 -13.04 -16.24 26.70
N TYR A 8 -13.00 -15.07 26.08
CA TYR A 8 -12.48 -14.91 24.74
C TYR A 8 -10.95 -15.02 24.77
N LEU A 9 -10.41 -15.99 24.04
CA LEU A 9 -8.97 -16.26 23.99
C LEU A 9 -8.32 -15.71 22.71
N GLY A 10 -9.10 -15.17 21.78
CA GLY A 10 -8.62 -14.76 20.48
C GLY A 10 -8.38 -15.91 19.51
N SER A 11 -8.08 -15.58 18.26
CA SER A 11 -7.60 -16.53 17.28
C SER A 11 -6.12 -16.83 17.47
N VAL A 12 -5.70 -18.05 17.11
CA VAL A 12 -4.27 -18.43 17.11
C VAL A 12 -3.48 -17.57 16.14
N ASP A 13 -4.09 -17.16 15.04
CA ASP A 13 -3.53 -16.22 14.08
C ASP A 13 -4.39 -14.94 14.02
N ALA A 14 -3.80 -13.82 14.37
CA ALA A 14 -4.48 -12.53 14.38
C ALA A 14 -4.99 -12.08 12.98
N LYS A 15 -4.53 -12.70 11.89
CA LYS A 15 -5.11 -12.51 10.55
C LYS A 15 -6.54 -13.00 10.46
N ASN A 16 -6.86 -14.06 11.20
CA ASN A 16 -8.18 -14.65 11.25
C ASN A 16 -9.11 -13.98 12.27
N GLU A 17 -8.58 -13.04 13.03
CA GLU A 17 -9.41 -12.15 13.82
C GLU A 17 -10.22 -11.23 12.89
N LEU A 18 -11.44 -10.94 13.28
CA LEU A 18 -12.30 -10.00 12.55
C LEU A 18 -12.61 -10.44 11.10
N LEU A 19 -12.65 -11.75 10.81
CA LEU A 19 -13.02 -12.26 9.48
C LEU A 19 -14.37 -11.70 9.02
N ASN A 20 -15.35 -11.63 9.92
CA ASN A 20 -16.67 -11.06 9.63
C ASN A 20 -16.71 -9.55 9.88
N ASN A 21 -15.66 -8.98 10.48
CA ASN A 21 -15.53 -7.55 10.81
C ASN A 21 -16.80 -6.94 11.43
N SER A 22 -17.53 -7.74 12.23
CA SER A 22 -18.73 -7.28 12.90
C SER A 22 -18.37 -6.37 14.08
N THR A 23 -19.27 -5.46 14.44
CA THR A 23 -19.09 -4.56 15.60
C THR A 23 -18.86 -5.36 16.88
N GLU A 24 -19.54 -6.51 17.03
CA GLU A 24 -19.36 -7.37 18.21
C GLU A 24 -17.96 -7.98 18.29
N GLU A 25 -17.45 -8.50 17.17
CA GLU A 25 -16.09 -9.06 17.09
C GLU A 25 -15.03 -7.98 17.35
N ARG A 26 -15.20 -6.80 16.78
CA ARG A 26 -14.31 -5.65 17.01
C ARG A 26 -14.26 -5.26 18.50
N ASN A 27 -15.41 -5.06 19.13
CA ASN A 27 -15.50 -4.72 20.54
C ASN A 27 -14.91 -5.80 21.44
N ARG A 28 -15.13 -7.07 21.11
CA ARG A 28 -14.56 -8.21 21.82
C ARG A 28 -13.04 -8.21 21.71
N PHE A 29 -12.50 -8.02 20.50
CA PHE A 29 -11.07 -7.96 20.25
C PHE A 29 -10.43 -6.79 21.00
N VAL A 30 -10.95 -5.57 20.86
CA VAL A 30 -10.42 -4.37 21.54
C VAL A 30 -10.44 -4.51 23.06
N SER A 31 -11.52 -5.07 23.63
CA SER A 31 -11.63 -5.27 25.09
C SER A 31 -10.68 -6.34 25.63
N ALA A 32 -10.27 -7.31 24.79
CA ALA A 32 -9.36 -8.38 25.18
C ALA A 32 -7.89 -8.07 24.87
N PHE A 33 -7.62 -7.11 23.97
CA PHE A 33 -6.26 -6.78 23.57
C PHE A 33 -5.52 -6.03 24.68
N VAL A 34 -4.36 -6.57 25.07
CA VAL A 34 -3.47 -5.93 26.05
C VAL A 34 -2.23 -5.42 25.31
N PRO A 35 -2.06 -4.11 25.16
CA PRO A 35 -0.86 -3.54 24.53
C PRO A 35 0.41 -3.95 25.31
N PRO A 36 1.53 -4.18 24.62
CA PRO A 36 2.81 -4.39 25.29
C PRO A 36 3.14 -3.23 26.24
N PRO A 37 3.69 -3.49 27.45
CA PRO A 37 3.84 -2.47 28.50
C PRO A 37 4.73 -1.28 28.12
N ASN A 38 5.65 -1.45 27.17
CA ASN A 38 6.55 -0.39 26.71
C ASN A 38 6.09 0.28 25.40
N LEU A 39 4.88 -0.02 24.94
CA LEU A 39 4.35 0.51 23.69
C LEU A 39 3.38 1.66 23.99
N VAL A 40 3.69 2.83 23.45
CA VAL A 40 2.81 4.00 23.53
C VAL A 40 1.92 3.99 22.29
N VAL A 41 0.70 3.44 22.42
CA VAL A 41 -0.27 3.32 21.31
C VAL A 41 -0.61 4.70 20.72
N GLU A 42 -0.74 5.71 21.57
CA GLU A 42 -1.07 7.09 21.18
C GLU A 42 -0.07 7.67 20.18
N SER A 43 1.19 7.20 20.19
CA SER A 43 2.18 7.64 19.18
C SER A 43 1.84 7.18 17.76
N TYR A 44 1.15 6.06 17.61
CA TYR A 44 0.66 5.57 16.32
C TYR A 44 -0.64 6.26 15.92
N LEU A 45 -1.56 6.46 16.85
CA LEU A 45 -2.80 7.18 16.62
C LEU A 45 -2.57 8.63 16.23
N SER A 46 -1.59 9.28 16.86
CA SER A 46 -1.17 10.66 16.52
C SER A 46 -0.25 10.77 15.32
N ARG A 47 0.03 9.65 14.61
CA ARG A 47 0.89 9.59 13.42
C ARG A 47 2.35 10.03 13.66
N ASN A 48 2.84 9.88 14.87
CA ASN A 48 4.24 10.15 15.23
C ASN A 48 5.12 8.91 15.02
N ARG A 49 4.52 7.73 14.86
CA ARG A 49 5.19 6.46 14.58
C ARG A 49 4.48 5.69 13.48
N TYR A 50 5.27 5.13 12.56
CA TYR A 50 4.77 4.42 11.37
C TYR A 50 5.28 2.98 11.28
N TYR A 51 6.24 2.57 12.12
CA TYR A 51 6.88 1.27 12.04
C TYR A 51 6.68 0.49 13.33
N ILE A 52 6.34 -0.81 13.18
CA ILE A 52 6.27 -1.77 14.27
C ILE A 52 7.29 -2.87 13.98
N LEU A 53 8.34 -2.93 14.78
CA LEU A 53 9.39 -3.94 14.67
C LEU A 53 9.27 -4.95 15.80
N GLY A 54 9.58 -6.21 15.51
CA GLY A 54 9.58 -7.28 16.50
C GLY A 54 9.75 -8.65 15.88
N LEU A 55 10.10 -9.64 16.68
CA LEU A 55 10.28 -11.01 16.26
C LEU A 55 8.95 -11.62 15.78
N LYS A 56 9.03 -12.72 15.05
CA LYS A 56 7.84 -13.50 14.67
C LYS A 56 7.10 -13.98 15.94
N GLY A 57 5.76 -13.88 15.93
CA GLY A 57 4.93 -14.28 17.06
C GLY A 57 4.77 -13.22 18.17
N THR A 58 5.36 -12.04 18.08
CA THR A 58 5.25 -10.99 19.11
C THR A 58 3.96 -10.16 19.03
N GLY A 59 2.98 -10.57 18.22
CA GLY A 59 1.68 -9.91 18.14
C GLY A 59 1.63 -8.64 17.28
N LYS A 60 2.58 -8.43 16.36
CA LYS A 60 2.59 -7.24 15.46
C LYS A 60 1.28 -7.08 14.69
N THR A 61 0.80 -8.16 14.08
CA THR A 61 -0.48 -8.18 13.34
C THR A 61 -1.66 -7.80 14.23
N ALA A 62 -1.71 -8.34 15.47
CA ALA A 62 -2.75 -8.00 16.43
C ALA A 62 -2.70 -6.51 16.81
N LEU A 63 -1.50 -5.97 17.01
CA LEU A 63 -1.32 -4.55 17.29
C LEU A 63 -1.76 -3.67 16.12
N LEU A 64 -1.42 -4.03 14.87
CA LEU A 64 -1.88 -3.31 13.68
C LEU A 64 -3.41 -3.31 13.59
N ARG A 65 -4.05 -4.46 13.85
CA ARG A 65 -5.52 -4.57 13.90
C ARG A 65 -6.12 -3.70 15.00
N TYR A 66 -5.53 -3.71 16.19
CA TYR A 66 -5.97 -2.85 17.29
C TYR A 66 -5.88 -1.37 16.91
N ILE A 67 -4.74 -0.92 16.36
CA ILE A 67 -4.55 0.47 15.92
C ILE A 67 -5.55 0.83 14.82
N SER A 68 -5.81 -0.05 13.86
CA SER A 68 -6.76 0.23 12.78
C SER A 68 -8.16 0.48 13.30
N ILE A 69 -8.64 -0.36 14.24
CA ILE A 69 -9.96 -0.20 14.85
C ILE A 69 -10.05 1.14 15.59
N ARG A 70 -9.04 1.47 16.40
CA ARG A 70 -9.00 2.74 17.12
C ARG A 70 -9.01 3.95 16.19
N LEU A 71 -8.27 3.91 15.08
CA LEU A 71 -8.26 4.99 14.08
C LEU A 71 -9.61 5.14 13.37
N GLU A 72 -10.28 4.03 13.09
CA GLU A 72 -11.62 4.05 12.50
C GLU A 72 -12.67 4.62 13.47
N GLU A 73 -12.64 4.21 14.74
CA GLU A 73 -13.60 4.64 15.76
C GLU A 73 -13.37 6.08 16.22
N GLU A 74 -12.12 6.49 16.44
CA GLU A 74 -11.81 7.80 17.02
C GLU A 74 -11.68 8.90 15.95
N MET A 75 -11.27 8.54 14.73
CA MET A 75 -10.96 9.52 13.70
C MET A 75 -11.84 9.40 12.45
N ASN A 76 -12.80 8.48 12.45
CA ASN A 76 -13.62 8.17 11.28
C ASN A 76 -12.75 7.90 10.02
N ALA A 77 -11.64 7.18 10.22
CA ALA A 77 -10.70 6.86 9.16
C ALA A 77 -11.07 5.52 8.52
N TYR A 78 -10.78 5.36 7.24
CA TYR A 78 -10.80 4.06 6.59
C TYR A 78 -9.43 3.39 6.76
N SER A 79 -9.41 2.09 7.06
CA SER A 79 -8.18 1.32 7.20
C SER A 79 -8.15 0.17 6.21
N SER A 80 -7.06 0.03 5.49
CA SER A 80 -6.84 -1.08 4.58
C SER A 80 -5.53 -1.79 4.86
N PHE A 81 -5.45 -3.07 4.51
CA PHE A 81 -4.30 -3.92 4.77
C PHE A 81 -3.73 -4.50 3.49
N VAL A 82 -2.40 -4.63 3.44
CA VAL A 82 -1.65 -5.39 2.45
C VAL A 82 -0.80 -6.41 3.20
N LEU A 83 -1.12 -7.68 3.02
CA LEU A 83 -0.42 -8.81 3.66
C LEU A 83 0.61 -9.36 2.68
N PHE A 84 1.87 -8.97 2.81
CA PHE A 84 2.92 -9.26 1.83
C PHE A 84 3.17 -10.75 1.59
N LYS A 85 2.93 -11.58 2.60
CA LYS A 85 3.11 -13.04 2.46
C LYS A 85 1.90 -13.73 1.83
N THR A 86 0.72 -13.20 2.11
CA THR A 86 -0.56 -13.83 1.73
C THR A 86 -1.09 -13.26 0.41
N ASP A 87 -1.01 -11.95 0.23
CA ASP A 87 -1.62 -11.25 -0.90
C ASP A 87 -0.66 -11.10 -2.08
N ILE A 88 0.62 -11.39 -1.88
CA ILE A 88 1.69 -11.18 -2.85
C ILE A 88 2.35 -12.51 -3.20
N ASP A 89 2.18 -12.92 -4.45
CA ASP A 89 2.80 -14.14 -4.96
C ASP A 89 4.29 -13.98 -5.31
N GLU A 90 4.93 -15.10 -5.67
CA GLU A 90 6.34 -15.11 -6.05
C GLU A 90 6.63 -14.34 -7.36
N ASP A 91 5.65 -14.26 -8.27
CA ASP A 91 5.83 -13.52 -9.53
C ASP A 91 5.78 -12.01 -9.30
N PHE A 92 4.95 -11.55 -8.35
CA PHE A 92 4.99 -10.16 -7.89
C PHE A 92 6.33 -9.83 -7.23
N LYS A 93 6.84 -10.69 -6.34
CA LYS A 93 8.14 -10.50 -5.69
C LYS A 93 9.27 -10.43 -6.70
N LYS A 94 9.24 -11.27 -7.73
CA LYS A 94 10.21 -11.22 -8.85
C LYS A 94 10.08 -9.92 -9.63
N THR A 95 8.85 -9.50 -9.97
CA THR A 95 8.60 -8.24 -10.69
C THR A 95 9.04 -7.04 -9.87
N PHE A 96 8.77 -7.04 -8.58
CA PHE A 96 9.21 -6.02 -7.63
C PHE A 96 10.74 -5.94 -7.56
N SER A 97 11.40 -7.09 -7.42
CA SER A 97 12.87 -7.18 -7.41
C SER A 97 13.50 -6.80 -8.76
N GLN A 98 12.86 -7.15 -9.88
CA GLN A 98 13.32 -6.75 -11.20
C GLN A 98 13.15 -5.25 -11.44
N ALA A 99 12.04 -4.67 -11.00
CA ALA A 99 11.79 -3.23 -11.09
C ALA A 99 12.86 -2.43 -10.34
N SER A 100 13.21 -2.85 -9.13
CA SER A 100 14.27 -2.22 -8.36
C SER A 100 15.64 -2.35 -9.04
N ARG A 101 16.00 -3.54 -9.55
CA ARG A 101 17.30 -3.76 -10.23
C ARG A 101 17.45 -3.04 -11.56
N THR A 102 16.35 -2.80 -12.27
CA THR A 102 16.42 -2.15 -13.59
C THR A 102 16.58 -0.64 -13.46
N SER A 103 16.15 -0.08 -12.36
CA SER A 103 16.45 1.31 -11.98
C SER A 103 17.97 1.53 -11.79
N ILE A 104 18.71 0.49 -11.33
CA ILE A 104 20.19 0.53 -11.14
C ILE A 104 20.94 0.69 -12.44
N ALA A 105 20.55 -0.08 -13.47
CA ALA A 105 21.33 -0.15 -14.71
C ALA A 105 21.39 1.19 -15.48
N GLU A 106 20.50 2.14 -15.16
CA GLU A 106 20.42 3.45 -15.78
C GLU A 106 21.05 4.57 -14.93
N ALA A 107 21.18 4.34 -13.62
CA ALA A 107 21.90 5.25 -12.72
C ALA A 107 23.37 4.87 -12.62
N ASN A 108 24.21 5.36 -13.52
CA ASN A 108 25.68 5.20 -13.51
C ASN A 108 26.36 5.89 -12.31
N SER A 109 25.86 5.72 -11.08
CA SER A 109 26.45 6.32 -9.88
C SER A 109 26.45 5.34 -8.71
N ALA A 110 27.62 5.11 -8.16
CA ALA A 110 27.95 4.14 -7.11
C ALA A 110 27.34 4.41 -5.71
N ASP A 111 26.40 5.35 -5.58
CA ASP A 111 25.95 5.86 -4.26
C ASP A 111 24.44 5.65 -3.96
N HIS A 112 23.69 4.85 -4.74
CA HIS A 112 22.22 4.86 -4.63
C HIS A 112 21.52 3.51 -4.41
N ASP A 113 22.10 2.60 -3.64
CA ASP A 113 21.47 1.30 -3.31
C ASP A 113 20.10 1.42 -2.55
N GLY A 114 19.80 2.58 -1.99
CA GLY A 114 18.54 2.84 -1.25
C GLY A 114 17.38 3.36 -2.11
N ASP A 115 17.67 4.13 -3.14
CA ASP A 115 16.66 4.90 -3.89
C ASP A 115 15.75 4.03 -4.77
N GLU A 116 16.18 2.85 -5.10
CA GLU A 116 15.53 1.95 -6.06
C GLU A 116 14.28 1.29 -5.50
N PHE A 117 14.37 0.80 -4.27
CA PHE A 117 13.21 0.26 -3.57
C PHE A 117 12.19 1.36 -3.30
N GLU A 118 12.64 2.58 -3.05
CA GLU A 118 11.77 3.72 -2.79
C GLU A 118 10.83 4.00 -3.96
N VAL A 119 11.32 3.99 -5.20
CA VAL A 119 10.52 4.22 -6.40
C VAL A 119 9.39 3.18 -6.54
N VAL A 120 9.71 1.91 -6.33
CA VAL A 120 8.70 0.83 -6.43
C VAL A 120 7.70 0.90 -5.28
N TRP A 121 8.17 1.22 -4.06
CA TRP A 121 7.29 1.43 -2.91
C TRP A 121 6.34 2.61 -3.10
N ARG A 122 6.83 3.75 -3.59
CA ARG A 122 5.99 4.91 -3.89
C ARG A 122 4.90 4.56 -4.88
N TRP A 123 5.27 3.86 -5.95
CA TRP A 123 4.28 3.41 -6.93
C TRP A 123 3.23 2.50 -6.33
N LEU A 124 3.65 1.50 -5.56
CA LEU A 124 2.73 0.58 -4.86
C LEU A 124 1.75 1.35 -3.95
N ILE A 125 2.27 2.31 -3.19
CA ILE A 125 1.46 3.15 -2.31
C ILE A 125 0.45 3.97 -3.11
N TYR A 126 0.85 4.63 -4.21
CA TYR A 126 -0.06 5.40 -5.05
C TYR A 126 -1.16 4.55 -5.68
N ARG A 127 -0.79 3.37 -6.17
CA ARG A 127 -1.75 2.41 -6.73
C ARG A 127 -2.74 1.94 -5.68
N LYS A 128 -2.26 1.56 -4.50
CA LYS A 128 -3.10 1.11 -3.40
C LYS A 128 -4.01 2.23 -2.90
N LEU A 129 -3.46 3.42 -2.72
CA LEU A 129 -4.21 4.62 -2.33
C LEU A 129 -5.37 4.88 -3.31
N LEU A 130 -5.09 4.91 -4.61
CA LEU A 130 -6.10 5.16 -5.62
C LEU A 130 -7.16 4.04 -5.65
N ALA A 131 -6.74 2.77 -5.57
CA ALA A 131 -7.64 1.63 -5.52
C ALA A 131 -8.60 1.70 -4.33
N ASP A 132 -8.10 2.04 -3.14
CA ASP A 132 -8.91 2.19 -1.94
C ASP A 132 -9.89 3.36 -2.04
N ILE A 133 -9.44 4.50 -2.57
CA ILE A 133 -10.31 5.67 -2.79
C ILE A 133 -11.47 5.31 -3.71
N GLU A 134 -11.19 4.67 -4.84
CA GLU A 134 -12.22 4.35 -5.84
C GLU A 134 -13.18 3.24 -5.38
N SER A 135 -12.62 2.17 -4.80
CA SER A 135 -13.44 1.03 -4.37
C SER A 135 -14.38 1.35 -3.21
N ASN A 136 -14.02 2.32 -2.37
CA ASN A 136 -14.77 2.66 -1.17
C ASN A 136 -15.40 4.06 -1.23
N GLY A 137 -15.26 4.78 -2.35
CA GLY A 137 -15.82 6.12 -2.52
C GLY A 137 -15.29 7.14 -1.51
N LEU A 138 -13.98 7.06 -1.16
CA LEU A 138 -13.40 7.88 -0.11
C LEU A 138 -13.10 9.30 -0.60
N SER A 139 -13.48 10.31 0.17
CA SER A 139 -13.19 11.73 -0.11
C SER A 139 -11.86 12.17 0.48
N ILE A 140 -10.76 11.46 0.17
CA ILE A 140 -9.41 11.75 0.70
C ILE A 140 -8.86 13.03 0.09
N PHE A 141 -9.15 13.28 -1.19
CA PHE A 141 -8.74 14.47 -1.93
C PHE A 141 -9.94 15.12 -2.60
N GLN A 142 -9.82 16.42 -2.89
CA GLN A 142 -10.77 17.12 -3.74
C GLN A 142 -10.72 16.54 -5.16
N GLN A 143 -11.90 16.35 -5.78
CA GLN A 143 -12.01 15.75 -7.12
C GLN A 143 -11.81 16.80 -8.23
N ASP A 144 -10.73 17.55 -8.14
CA ASP A 144 -10.34 18.63 -9.05
C ASP A 144 -9.48 18.14 -10.24
N LEU A 145 -8.91 19.07 -10.99
CA LEU A 145 -8.02 18.78 -12.13
C LEU A 145 -6.72 18.09 -11.67
N ALA A 146 -6.19 18.47 -10.51
CA ALA A 146 -4.96 17.86 -9.97
C ALA A 146 -5.21 16.38 -9.64
N TYR A 147 -6.36 16.06 -9.02
CA TYR A 147 -6.75 14.68 -8.76
C TYR A 147 -6.93 13.88 -10.06
N GLN A 148 -7.58 14.46 -11.07
CA GLN A 148 -7.77 13.78 -12.36
C GLN A 148 -6.44 13.50 -13.05
N LYS A 149 -5.48 14.45 -12.99
CA LYS A 149 -4.12 14.28 -13.51
C LYS A 149 -3.41 13.14 -12.79
N PHE A 150 -3.38 13.16 -11.44
CA PHE A 150 -2.78 12.10 -10.63
C PHE A 150 -3.40 10.73 -10.96
N ARG A 151 -4.72 10.65 -10.98
CA ARG A 151 -5.49 9.45 -11.30
C ARG A 151 -5.12 8.90 -12.69
N SER A 152 -5.05 9.76 -13.69
CA SER A 152 -4.71 9.37 -15.07
C SER A 152 -3.29 8.81 -15.16
N ILE A 153 -2.32 9.44 -14.47
CA ILE A 153 -0.93 8.96 -14.44
C ILE A 153 -0.87 7.57 -13.77
N VAL A 154 -1.47 7.43 -12.60
CA VAL A 154 -1.42 6.17 -11.85
C VAL A 154 -2.14 5.03 -12.57
N LYS A 155 -3.21 5.33 -13.31
CA LYS A 155 -3.96 4.35 -14.12
C LYS A 155 -3.37 4.07 -15.50
N SER A 156 -2.48 4.92 -15.99
CA SER A 156 -1.93 4.79 -17.35
C SER A 156 -1.24 3.45 -17.61
N SER A 157 -0.77 2.79 -16.55
CA SER A 157 -0.14 1.47 -16.61
C SER A 157 -1.13 0.30 -16.45
N ASP A 158 -2.44 0.56 -16.38
CA ASP A 158 -3.44 -0.49 -16.34
C ASP A 158 -3.44 -1.20 -17.70
N SER A 159 -2.93 -2.42 -17.72
CA SER A 159 -3.09 -3.33 -18.83
C SER A 159 -4.36 -4.16 -18.63
N ASP A 160 -4.95 -4.66 -19.72
CA ASP A 160 -6.04 -5.66 -19.74
C ASP A 160 -5.55 -7.01 -19.17
N ASP A 161 -4.96 -6.98 -17.99
CA ASP A 161 -4.34 -8.13 -17.36
C ASP A 161 -5.32 -8.77 -16.38
N ASP A 162 -5.54 -10.07 -16.53
CA ASP A 162 -6.43 -10.88 -15.69
C ASP A 162 -5.95 -11.07 -14.24
N ARG A 163 -4.82 -10.46 -13.85
CA ARG A 163 -4.32 -10.50 -12.48
C ARG A 163 -5.33 -9.88 -11.51
N ALA A 164 -5.52 -10.49 -10.34
CA ALA A 164 -6.46 -10.03 -9.32
C ALA A 164 -5.74 -9.37 -8.13
N GLY A 165 -6.47 -8.53 -7.38
CA GLY A 165 -6.02 -7.99 -6.09
C GLY A 165 -4.78 -7.10 -6.16
N VAL A 166 -3.90 -7.25 -5.17
CA VAL A 166 -2.67 -6.45 -5.00
C VAL A 166 -1.69 -6.62 -6.18
N MET A 167 -1.78 -7.73 -6.90
CA MET A 167 -0.92 -8.00 -8.06
C MET A 167 -1.12 -7.03 -9.24
N LYS A 168 -2.27 -6.38 -9.33
CA LYS A 168 -2.52 -5.31 -10.31
C LYS A 168 -1.80 -4.00 -9.98
N LEU A 169 -1.28 -3.87 -8.77
CA LEU A 169 -0.67 -2.62 -8.31
C LEU A 169 0.71 -2.33 -8.91
N ILE A 170 1.42 -3.34 -9.43
CA ILE A 170 2.70 -3.13 -10.11
C ILE A 170 2.56 -3.48 -11.58
N PRO A 171 2.94 -2.56 -12.49
CA PRO A 171 2.90 -2.83 -13.92
C PRO A 171 3.96 -3.86 -14.34
N LYS A 172 3.77 -4.49 -15.49
CA LYS A 172 4.79 -5.35 -16.09
C LYS A 172 5.94 -4.49 -16.62
N ILE A 173 7.08 -4.54 -15.94
CA ILE A 173 8.27 -3.81 -16.32
C ILE A 173 9.16 -4.68 -17.21
N ARG A 174 9.51 -4.18 -18.39
CA ARG A 174 10.44 -4.84 -19.33
C ARG A 174 11.60 -3.90 -19.62
N LYS A 175 12.82 -4.30 -19.21
CA LYS A 175 14.05 -3.50 -19.40
C LYS A 175 13.88 -2.05 -18.91
N GLY A 176 13.33 -1.85 -17.71
CA GLY A 176 13.11 -0.54 -17.11
C GLY A 176 11.92 0.25 -17.66
N ASN A 177 11.30 -0.21 -18.73
CA ASN A 177 10.19 0.47 -19.36
C ASN A 177 8.88 -0.26 -19.12
N ILE A 178 7.81 0.51 -19.07
CA ILE A 178 6.43 0.04 -19.08
C ILE A 178 5.71 0.57 -20.31
N GLU A 179 4.68 -0.15 -20.71
CA GLU A 179 3.75 0.32 -21.72
C GLU A 179 2.60 1.05 -21.04
N ILE A 180 2.31 2.26 -21.50
CA ILE A 180 1.20 3.08 -21.00
C ILE A 180 0.21 3.35 -22.11
N SER A 181 -1.06 3.43 -21.74
CA SER A 181 -2.15 3.81 -22.65
C SER A 181 -2.40 5.32 -22.57
N ARG A 182 -2.75 5.90 -23.71
CA ARG A 182 -3.07 7.33 -23.80
C ARG A 182 -4.42 7.61 -23.13
N ASP A 183 -4.40 8.43 -22.09
CA ASP A 183 -5.59 9.04 -21.51
C ASP A 183 -5.63 10.52 -21.94
N PRO A 184 -6.76 11.05 -22.40
CA PRO A 184 -6.90 12.47 -22.76
C PRO A 184 -6.52 13.44 -21.63
N LYS A 185 -6.58 12.99 -20.38
CA LYS A 185 -6.20 13.76 -19.20
C LYS A 185 -4.73 13.60 -18.81
N LEU A 186 -4.02 12.69 -19.48
CA LEU A 186 -2.61 12.43 -19.24
C LEU A 186 -1.77 13.47 -19.99
N VAL A 187 -1.37 14.53 -19.31
CA VAL A 187 -0.51 15.57 -19.86
C VAL A 187 0.95 15.17 -19.64
N LEU A 188 1.46 14.31 -20.51
CA LEU A 188 2.87 13.93 -20.53
C LEU A 188 3.38 14.01 -21.97
N ASP A 189 4.53 14.65 -22.16
CA ASP A 189 5.20 14.75 -23.48
C ASP A 189 5.87 13.42 -23.82
N PHE A 190 5.17 12.57 -24.53
CA PHE A 190 5.69 11.28 -25.02
C PHE A 190 5.44 11.13 -26.51
N ASP A 191 6.31 10.35 -27.14
CA ASP A 191 6.09 9.85 -28.50
C ASP A 191 5.04 8.74 -28.44
N TRP A 192 3.80 9.09 -28.76
CA TRP A 192 2.68 8.17 -28.81
C TRP A 192 2.67 7.41 -30.13
N SER A 193 2.49 6.08 -30.08
CA SER A 193 2.23 5.28 -31.28
C SER A 193 0.86 5.61 -31.88
N GLU A 194 0.64 5.20 -33.13
CA GLU A 194 -0.68 5.32 -33.80
C GLU A 194 -1.80 4.62 -33.02
N GLU A 195 -1.45 3.56 -32.27
CA GLU A 195 -2.38 2.83 -31.40
C GLU A 195 -2.65 3.54 -30.06
N GLY A 196 -2.09 4.74 -29.85
CA GLY A 196 -2.26 5.49 -28.60
C GLY A 196 -1.50 4.90 -27.41
N LYS A 197 -0.40 4.17 -27.66
CA LYS A 197 0.47 3.60 -26.64
C LYS A 197 1.85 4.22 -26.67
N ALA A 198 2.48 4.32 -25.51
CA ALA A 198 3.88 4.77 -25.39
C ALA A 198 4.66 3.86 -24.44
N LYS A 199 5.96 3.74 -24.68
CA LYS A 199 6.89 3.13 -23.72
C LYS A 199 7.53 4.22 -22.90
N ILE A 200 7.46 4.08 -21.59
CA ILE A 200 8.02 5.03 -20.64
C ILE A 200 8.95 4.34 -19.66
N ASN A 201 10.03 5.02 -19.30
CA ASN A 201 10.85 4.62 -18.18
C ASN A 201 10.04 4.68 -16.87
N PHE A 202 10.13 3.64 -16.06
CA PHE A 202 9.33 3.51 -14.83
C PHE A 202 9.60 4.63 -13.83
N ASN A 203 10.89 5.02 -13.65
CA ASN A 203 11.25 6.11 -12.75
C ASN A 203 10.63 7.44 -13.19
N ARG A 204 10.59 7.69 -14.51
CA ARG A 204 9.94 8.91 -15.05
C ARG A 204 8.45 8.94 -14.75
N LEU A 205 7.78 7.80 -14.86
CA LEU A 205 6.35 7.69 -14.53
C LEU A 205 6.10 7.96 -13.03
N VAL A 206 6.93 7.37 -12.15
CA VAL A 206 6.80 7.57 -10.70
C VAL A 206 7.05 9.02 -10.34
N ARG A 207 8.06 9.68 -10.93
CA ARG A 207 8.28 11.12 -10.72
C ARG A 207 7.10 11.98 -11.15
N ALA A 208 6.49 11.67 -12.29
CA ALA A 208 5.29 12.39 -12.73
C ALA A 208 4.11 12.19 -11.76
N ALA A 209 3.97 10.97 -11.20
CA ALA A 209 2.98 10.71 -10.15
C ALA A 209 3.30 11.47 -8.85
N ASP A 210 4.58 11.55 -8.44
CA ASP A 210 5.02 12.33 -7.28
C ASP A 210 4.69 13.82 -7.43
N GLU A 211 4.96 14.40 -8.60
CA GLU A 211 4.64 15.80 -8.89
C GLU A 211 3.14 16.04 -8.82
N ALA A 212 2.34 15.21 -9.49
CA ALA A 212 0.89 15.31 -9.45
C ALA A 212 0.32 15.10 -8.04
N PHE A 213 0.91 14.18 -7.25
CA PHE A 213 0.50 13.94 -5.87
C PHE A 213 0.70 15.16 -4.96
N ARG A 214 1.78 15.91 -5.17
CA ARG A 214 2.06 17.16 -4.40
C ARG A 214 1.08 18.28 -4.68
N GLU A 215 0.41 18.24 -5.83
CA GLU A 215 -0.60 19.24 -6.23
C GLU A 215 -1.99 18.90 -5.63
N LEU A 216 -2.18 17.71 -5.03
CA LEU A 216 -3.47 17.27 -4.51
C LEU A 216 -3.91 18.11 -3.31
N ILE A 217 -5.16 18.54 -3.34
CA ILE A 217 -5.79 19.25 -2.24
C ILE A 217 -6.46 18.23 -1.31
N PRO A 218 -6.12 18.21 -0.01
CA PRO A 218 -6.77 17.32 0.94
C PRO A 218 -8.28 17.51 0.99
N GLY A 219 -9.02 16.39 1.08
CA GLY A 219 -10.44 16.34 1.35
C GLY A 219 -10.72 16.08 2.84
N GLU A 220 -11.94 15.69 3.14
CA GLU A 220 -12.37 15.43 4.52
C GLU A 220 -12.08 13.99 4.98
N GLY A 221 -11.92 13.05 4.03
CA GLY A 221 -11.68 11.65 4.32
C GLY A 221 -10.30 11.37 4.92
N ARG A 222 -10.19 10.24 5.60
CA ARG A 222 -8.93 9.76 6.19
C ARG A 222 -8.72 8.31 5.80
N LEU A 223 -7.52 7.98 5.34
CA LEU A 223 -7.14 6.63 4.95
C LEU A 223 -5.82 6.25 5.64
N ASN A 224 -5.80 5.05 6.20
CA ASN A 224 -4.61 4.41 6.72
C ASN A 224 -4.37 3.11 5.96
N ILE A 225 -3.17 2.94 5.40
CA ILE A 225 -2.77 1.72 4.70
C ILE A 225 -1.73 1.02 5.56
N PHE A 226 -2.04 -0.20 5.98
CA PHE A 226 -1.17 -1.03 6.78
C PHE A 226 -0.50 -2.09 5.92
N PHE A 227 0.83 -2.14 5.97
CA PHE A 227 1.62 -3.18 5.35
C PHE A 227 2.10 -4.15 6.43
N ASP A 228 1.69 -5.40 6.35
CA ASP A 228 2.07 -6.45 7.29
C ASP A 228 2.85 -7.56 6.59
N GLU A 229 3.50 -8.41 7.37
CA GLU A 229 4.31 -9.55 6.90
C GLU A 229 5.53 -9.16 6.06
N LEU A 230 6.04 -7.94 6.25
CA LEU A 230 7.31 -7.50 5.66
C LEU A 230 8.46 -8.24 6.35
N GLU A 231 8.93 -9.32 5.75
CA GLU A 231 10.13 -10.02 6.20
C GLU A 231 11.34 -9.41 5.49
N LEU A 232 12.33 -8.94 6.24
CA LEU A 232 13.56 -8.32 5.71
C LEU A 232 14.33 -9.23 4.72
N ASN A 233 14.08 -10.53 4.75
CA ASN A 233 14.72 -11.52 3.89
C ASN A 233 14.21 -11.53 2.43
N TYR A 234 13.11 -10.86 2.11
CA TYR A 234 12.61 -10.81 0.73
C TYR A 234 13.54 -10.06 -0.22
N PHE A 235 14.45 -9.26 0.31
CA PHE A 235 15.35 -8.41 -0.47
C PHE A 235 16.76 -8.99 -0.63
N ASN A 236 17.09 -10.07 0.07
CA ASN A 236 18.44 -10.68 0.09
C ASN A 236 18.51 -12.06 -0.57
N SER A 237 17.65 -12.39 -1.53
CA SER A 237 17.90 -13.58 -2.35
C SER A 237 19.09 -13.32 -3.27
N LYS A 238 20.24 -13.89 -2.89
CA LYS A 238 21.48 -13.96 -3.70
C LYS A 238 21.21 -14.62 -5.05
#